data_73b340e9fabebc95cc5a49d41740fd82
#
_entry.id   73b340e9fabebc95cc5a49d41740fd82
#
_cell.length_a   1.000
_cell.length_b   1.000
_cell.length_c   1.000
_cell.angle_alpha   90.00
_cell.angle_beta   90.00
_cell.angle_gamma   90.00
#
_symmetry.space_group_name_H-M   'P 1'
#
loop_
_entity.id
_entity.type
_entity.pdbx_description
1 polymer ?
#
loop_
_entity_poly.entity_id
_entity_poly.type
_entity_poly.pdbx_seq_one_letter_code
_entity_poly.pdbx_strand_id
1 'polypeptide(L)'
;MTELYFADKKVEEAYNELQHDSANQQLYKFLKRALEDIKENPECGIAISKKLMPEIYIKKYGINNLFKYDLPGGWRLFYSLEEGKIEIMAIIIEWMDHKNYERRFGYRKH
;
A
#
# COMPACT_ATOMS: atom_id res chain seq x y z
N MET A 1 11.91 14.99 1.99
CA MET A 1 11.81 13.77 2.82
C MET A 1 10.36 13.30 2.93
N THR A 2 10.15 12.03 3.08
CA THR A 2 8.80 11.45 3.11
C THR A 2 8.52 10.84 4.47
N GLU A 3 7.35 11.15 5.04
CA GLU A 3 6.89 10.50 6.24
C GLU A 3 5.93 9.37 5.88
N LEU A 4 6.00 8.26 6.61
CA LEU A 4 5.12 7.11 6.40
C LEU A 4 4.06 7.07 7.48
N TYR A 5 2.82 6.84 7.06
CA TYR A 5 1.70 6.64 7.97
C TYR A 5 0.90 5.44 7.50
N PHE A 6 0.29 4.72 8.45
CA PHE A 6 -0.68 3.70 8.08
C PHE A 6 -2.05 4.37 8.01
N ALA A 7 -2.86 3.93 7.06
CA ALA A 7 -4.16 4.55 6.81
C ALA A 7 -5.08 4.48 8.01
N ASP A 8 -5.01 3.39 8.76
CA ASP A 8 -5.77 3.27 10.00
C ASP A 8 -5.05 2.31 10.95
N LYS A 9 -5.60 2.19 12.15
CA LYS A 9 -4.98 1.37 13.19
C LYS A 9 -4.94 -0.11 12.83
N LYS A 10 -5.92 -0.59 12.07
CA LYS A 10 -5.94 -1.98 11.63
C LYS A 10 -4.76 -2.31 10.73
N VAL A 11 -4.42 -1.42 9.82
CA VAL A 11 -3.29 -1.62 8.91
C VAL A 11 -1.99 -1.63 9.71
N GLU A 12 -1.86 -0.70 10.64
CA GLU A 12 -0.68 -0.62 11.50
C GLU A 12 -0.51 -1.90 12.32
N GLU A 13 -1.60 -2.37 12.93
CA GLU A 13 -1.55 -3.58 13.74
C GLU A 13 -1.21 -4.80 12.88
N ALA A 14 -1.76 -4.88 11.68
CA ALA A 14 -1.46 -5.99 10.77
C ALA A 14 0.03 -6.02 10.44
N TYR A 15 0.64 -4.87 10.21
CA TYR A 15 2.06 -4.79 9.93
C TYR A 15 2.89 -5.22 11.14
N ASN A 16 2.52 -4.75 12.32
CA ASN A 16 3.23 -5.10 13.54
C ASN A 16 3.12 -6.59 13.87
N GLU A 17 1.95 -7.17 13.65
CA GLU A 17 1.76 -8.61 13.86
C GLU A 17 2.59 -9.44 12.88
N LEU A 18 2.73 -8.96 11.65
CA LEU A 18 3.51 -9.67 10.65
C LEU A 18 4.96 -9.80 11.08
N GLN A 19 5.48 -8.83 11.79
CA GLN A 19 6.85 -8.85 12.30
C GLN A 19 7.11 -10.06 13.19
N HIS A 20 6.07 -10.52 13.90
CA HIS A 20 6.19 -11.62 14.85
C HIS A 20 5.59 -12.93 14.32
N ASP A 21 5.19 -12.95 13.08
CA ASP A 21 4.58 -14.12 12.45
C ASP A 21 5.65 -14.95 11.75
N SER A 22 6.06 -16.05 12.39
CA SER A 22 7.13 -16.88 11.88
C SER A 22 6.82 -17.50 10.50
N ALA A 23 5.54 -17.67 10.18
CA ALA A 23 5.13 -18.24 8.89
C ALA A 23 5.23 -17.24 7.74
N ASN A 24 5.28 -15.94 8.03
CA ASN A 24 5.25 -14.91 7.00
C ASN A 24 6.43 -13.93 7.10
N GLN A 25 7.57 -14.41 7.57
CA GLN A 25 8.74 -13.55 7.70
C GLN A 25 9.22 -12.99 6.37
N GLN A 26 9.06 -13.74 5.30
CA GLN A 26 9.48 -13.27 3.99
C GLN A 26 8.63 -12.11 3.51
N LEU A 27 7.30 -12.22 3.70
CA LEU A 27 6.40 -11.13 3.36
C LEU A 27 6.71 -9.88 4.18
N TYR A 28 7.01 -10.07 5.46
CA TYR A 28 7.40 -8.95 6.31
C TYR A 28 8.64 -8.24 5.77
N LYS A 29 9.65 -9.00 5.37
CA LYS A 29 10.88 -8.42 4.81
C LYS A 29 10.60 -7.65 3.52
N PHE A 30 9.76 -8.20 2.65
CA PHE A 30 9.39 -7.52 1.42
C PHE A 30 8.66 -6.21 1.69
N LEU A 31 7.71 -6.22 2.64
CA LEU A 31 6.99 -5.01 3.01
C LEU A 31 7.91 -3.98 3.64
N LYS A 32 8.79 -4.42 4.52
CA LYS A 32 9.74 -3.52 5.15
C LYS A 32 10.61 -2.82 4.10
N ARG A 33 11.09 -3.57 3.12
CA ARG A 33 11.88 -2.99 2.03
C ARG A 33 11.07 -2.02 1.21
N ALA A 34 9.81 -2.36 0.93
CA ALA A 34 8.94 -1.47 0.17
C ALA A 34 8.73 -0.15 0.91
N LEU A 35 8.52 -0.20 2.23
CA LEU A 35 8.35 1.02 3.01
C LEU A 35 9.62 1.88 2.99
N GLU A 36 10.78 1.27 3.02
CA GLU A 36 12.04 1.99 2.89
C GLU A 36 12.17 2.67 1.55
N ASP A 37 11.81 1.96 0.47
CA ASP A 37 11.86 2.51 -0.88
C ASP A 37 10.89 3.68 -1.04
N ILE A 38 9.68 3.56 -0.52
CA ILE A 38 8.68 4.62 -0.58
C ILE A 38 9.13 5.84 0.21
N LYS A 39 9.75 5.61 1.35
CA LYS A 39 10.27 6.70 2.17
C LYS A 39 11.35 7.47 1.43
N GLU A 40 12.19 6.78 0.69
CA GLU A 40 13.27 7.39 -0.07
C GLU A 40 12.75 8.07 -1.33
N ASN A 41 11.79 7.44 -2.02
CA ASN A 41 11.17 7.99 -3.22
C ASN A 41 9.68 7.68 -3.21
N PRO A 42 8.84 8.63 -2.78
CA PRO A 42 7.40 8.36 -2.67
C PRO A 42 6.71 8.04 -3.99
N GLU A 43 7.33 8.39 -5.12
CA GLU A 43 6.76 8.10 -6.42
C GLU A 43 7.33 6.83 -7.05
N CYS A 44 7.99 5.98 -6.27
CA CYS A 44 8.61 4.77 -6.79
C CYS A 44 7.59 3.72 -7.25
N GLY A 45 6.37 3.76 -6.74
CA GLY A 45 5.32 2.86 -7.17
C GLY A 45 4.70 3.29 -8.49
N ILE A 46 3.76 2.49 -8.96
CA ILE A 46 3.06 2.74 -10.22
C ILE A 46 1.75 3.45 -9.92
N ALA A 47 1.55 4.61 -10.53
CA ALA A 47 0.32 5.38 -10.33
C ALA A 47 -0.86 4.64 -10.96
N ILE A 48 -1.96 4.57 -10.23
CA ILE A 48 -3.20 3.93 -10.70
C ILE A 48 -4.15 5.04 -11.16
N SER A 49 -4.72 4.88 -12.36
CA SER A 49 -5.62 5.89 -12.86
C SER A 49 -6.86 6.00 -11.96
N LYS A 50 -7.42 7.20 -11.88
CA LYS A 50 -8.52 7.48 -10.95
C LYS A 50 -9.72 6.58 -11.18
N LYS A 51 -10.05 6.28 -12.43
CA LYS A 51 -11.21 5.43 -12.72
C LYS A 51 -11.01 3.98 -12.28
N LEU A 52 -9.78 3.57 -12.00
CA LEU A 52 -9.49 2.21 -11.53
C LEU A 52 -9.32 2.14 -10.01
N MET A 53 -9.39 3.27 -9.32
CA MET A 53 -9.24 3.28 -7.86
C MET A 53 -10.47 2.64 -7.22
N PRO A 54 -10.25 1.66 -6.30
CA PRO A 54 -11.38 1.07 -5.60
C PRO A 54 -12.16 2.12 -4.82
N GLU A 55 -13.46 2.12 -5.00
CA GLU A 55 -14.33 3.10 -4.35
C GLU A 55 -14.25 3.01 -2.83
N ILE A 56 -14.01 1.81 -2.31
CA ILE A 56 -13.89 1.62 -0.87
C ILE A 56 -12.73 2.44 -0.27
N TYR A 57 -11.63 2.61 -1.03
CA TYR A 57 -10.51 3.42 -0.52
C TYR A 57 -10.86 4.89 -0.51
N ILE A 58 -11.58 5.35 -1.53
CA ILE A 58 -12.00 6.74 -1.62
C ILE A 58 -12.94 7.07 -0.46
N LYS A 59 -13.92 6.21 -0.23
CA LYS A 59 -14.90 6.43 0.82
C LYS A 59 -14.30 6.32 2.22
N LYS A 60 -13.46 5.32 2.43
CA LYS A 60 -12.93 5.06 3.75
C LYS A 60 -11.81 6.00 4.15
N TYR A 61 -10.96 6.38 3.21
CA TYR A 61 -9.75 7.14 3.52
C TYR A 61 -9.71 8.53 2.89
N GLY A 62 -10.68 8.86 2.04
CA GLY A 62 -10.74 10.18 1.42
C GLY A 62 -9.56 10.47 0.48
N ILE A 63 -8.98 9.45 -0.11
CA ILE A 63 -7.82 9.65 -0.98
C ILE A 63 -8.25 10.09 -2.37
N ASN A 64 -7.37 10.80 -3.07
CA ASN A 64 -7.61 11.20 -4.45
C ASN A 64 -6.53 10.70 -5.41
N ASN A 65 -5.61 9.87 -4.91
CA ASN A 65 -4.56 9.26 -5.72
C ASN A 65 -4.21 7.93 -5.10
N LEU A 66 -3.59 7.04 -5.90
CA LEU A 66 -3.23 5.72 -5.43
C LEU A 66 -2.04 5.21 -6.22
N PHE A 67 -1.10 4.58 -5.53
CA PHE A 67 0.07 3.96 -6.12
C PHE A 67 0.12 2.50 -5.74
N LYS A 68 0.66 1.70 -6.64
CA LYS A 68 0.87 0.28 -6.45
C LYS A 68 2.37 0.00 -6.43
N TYR A 69 2.85 -0.69 -5.43
CA TYR A 69 4.22 -1.15 -5.35
C TYR A 69 4.20 -2.68 -5.43
N ASP A 70 4.79 -3.22 -6.48
CA ASP A 70 4.80 -4.67 -6.69
C ASP A 70 5.85 -5.33 -5.82
N LEU A 71 5.43 -6.36 -5.10
CA LEU A 71 6.30 -7.17 -4.24
C LEU A 71 6.55 -8.52 -4.89
N PRO A 72 7.64 -9.21 -4.50
CA PRO A 72 7.87 -10.56 -5.01
C PRO A 72 6.70 -11.50 -4.66
N GLY A 73 6.49 -12.51 -5.51
CA GLY A 73 5.46 -13.51 -5.27
C GLY A 73 4.04 -13.05 -5.59
N GLY A 74 3.89 -11.98 -6.36
CA GLY A 74 2.56 -11.53 -6.76
C GLY A 74 1.84 -10.66 -5.75
N TRP A 75 2.51 -10.32 -4.65
CA TRP A 75 1.95 -9.41 -3.66
C TRP A 75 2.03 -7.97 -4.13
N ARG A 76 1.13 -7.14 -3.66
CA ARG A 76 1.10 -5.71 -3.98
C ARG A 76 0.82 -4.90 -2.74
N LEU A 77 1.51 -3.76 -2.64
CA LEU A 77 1.29 -2.79 -1.58
C LEU A 77 0.67 -1.55 -2.20
N PHE A 78 -0.37 -1.02 -1.56
CA PHE A 78 -1.06 0.18 -2.03
C PHE A 78 -0.86 1.33 -1.07
N TYR A 79 -0.57 2.50 -1.62
CA TYR A 79 -0.38 3.69 -0.82
C TYR A 79 -0.84 4.93 -1.56
N SER A 80 -1.12 5.97 -0.82
CA SER A 80 -1.53 7.27 -1.36
C SER A 80 -0.55 8.32 -0.87
N LEU A 81 -0.45 9.41 -1.60
CA LEU A 81 0.43 10.52 -1.22
C LEU A 81 -0.38 11.74 -0.88
N GLU A 82 0.00 12.44 0.18
CA GLU A 82 -0.58 13.71 0.57
C GLU A 82 0.54 14.71 0.82
N GLU A 83 0.28 15.97 0.49
CA GLU A 83 1.23 17.03 0.78
C GLU A 83 1.06 17.47 2.22
N GLY A 84 2.12 17.37 3.00
CA GLY A 84 2.17 17.95 4.33
C GLY A 84 2.70 19.36 4.24
N LYS A 85 2.83 20.02 5.37
CA LYS A 85 3.36 21.40 5.41
C LYS A 85 4.82 21.47 5.01
N ILE A 86 5.57 20.45 5.33
CA ILE A 86 7.02 20.43 5.12
C ILE A 86 7.42 19.23 4.27
N GLU A 87 6.74 18.13 4.44
CA GLU A 87 7.10 16.85 3.82
C GLU A 87 5.91 16.21 3.13
N ILE A 88 6.20 15.31 2.22
CA ILE A 88 5.18 14.47 1.60
C ILE A 88 4.86 13.35 2.58
N MET A 89 3.58 13.05 2.72
CA MET A 89 3.12 11.95 3.58
C MET A 89 2.67 10.80 2.71
N ALA A 90 3.26 9.63 2.93
CA ALA A 90 2.84 8.40 2.25
C ALA A 90 1.94 7.63 3.21
N ILE A 91 0.71 7.39 2.78
CA ILE A 91 -0.32 6.73 3.58
C ILE A 91 -0.44 5.30 3.10
N ILE A 92 -0.04 4.35 3.93
CA ILE A 92 -0.05 2.93 3.59
C ILE A 92 -1.46 2.40 3.82
N ILE A 93 -2.08 1.94 2.75
CA ILE A 93 -3.48 1.55 2.77
C ILE A 93 -3.69 0.06 2.97
N GLU A 94 -3.01 -0.75 2.16
CA GLU A 94 -3.28 -2.18 2.18
C GLU A 94 -2.22 -2.91 1.36
N TRP A 95 -2.00 -4.17 1.67
CA TRP A 95 -1.22 -5.07 0.81
C TRP A 95 -2.02 -6.34 0.63
N MET A 96 -1.84 -6.99 -0.51
CA MET A 96 -2.60 -8.18 -0.82
C MET A 96 -1.90 -9.03 -1.87
N ASP A 97 -2.27 -10.30 -1.94
CA ASP A 97 -1.75 -11.18 -2.95
C ASP A 97 -2.46 -10.94 -4.30
N HIS A 98 -1.99 -11.63 -5.34
CA HIS A 98 -2.50 -11.45 -6.69
C HIS A 98 -4.01 -11.71 -6.79
N LYS A 99 -4.48 -12.76 -6.14
CA LYS A 99 -5.89 -13.13 -6.20
C LYS A 99 -6.78 -12.04 -5.60
N ASN A 100 -6.40 -11.51 -4.44
CA ASN A 100 -7.16 -10.45 -3.81
C ASN A 100 -7.03 -9.13 -4.55
N TYR A 101 -5.88 -8.89 -5.17
CA TYR A 101 -5.68 -7.72 -6.01
C TYR A 101 -6.68 -7.73 -7.18
N GLU A 102 -6.80 -8.86 -7.88
CA GLU A 102 -7.75 -8.94 -8.99
C GLU A 102 -9.18 -8.71 -8.52
N ARG A 103 -9.52 -9.26 -7.36
CA ARG A 103 -10.85 -9.10 -6.79
C ARG A 103 -11.13 -7.64 -6.39
N ARG A 104 -10.17 -7.02 -5.75
CA ARG A 104 -10.33 -5.65 -5.25
C ARG A 104 -10.47 -4.64 -6.40
N PHE A 105 -9.73 -4.83 -7.46
CA PHE A 105 -9.70 -3.90 -8.57
C PHE A 105 -10.60 -4.29 -9.73
N GLY A 106 -11.28 -5.43 -9.64
CA GLY A 106 -12.23 -5.83 -10.67
C GLY A 106 -11.59 -6.27 -11.98
N TYR A 107 -10.35 -6.73 -11.96
CA TYR A 107 -9.64 -7.16 -13.15
C TYR A 107 -9.97 -8.59 -13.55
N ARG A 108 -11.04 -9.13 -13.02
CA ARG A 108 -11.39 -10.52 -13.29
C ARG A 108 -11.79 -10.71 -14.73
N LYS A 109 -11.35 -11.81 -15.28
CA LYS A 109 -11.79 -12.23 -16.60
C LYS A 109 -13.13 -12.93 -16.52
N HIS A 110 -13.92 -12.75 -17.54
CA HIS A 110 -15.26 -13.33 -17.60
C HIS A 110 -15.30 -14.40 -18.66
#